data_4db8cff7df7f19a8bdd569aef64f566f
#
_entry.id   4db8cff7df7f19a8bdd569aef64f566f
#
_cell.length_a   1.000
_cell.length_b   1.000
_cell.length_c   1.000
_cell.angle_alpha   90.00
_cell.angle_beta   90.00
_cell.angle_gamma   90.00
#
_symmetry.space_group_name_H-M   'P 1'
#
loop_
_entity.id
_entity.type
_entity.pdbx_description
1 polymer ?
#
loop_
_entity_poly.entity_id
_entity_poly.type
_entity_poly.pdbx_seq_one_letter_code
_entity_poly.pdbx_strand_id
1 'polypeptide(L)'
;MTLLALPTPLALVTAADARLAGIAVSSSRFHRVRSGVYVDAAAWRALAPWQRYEVRVAAFLRRHPDAVLSHESAAVAHGLPCFSETRDIHVFDPDRTASRRFGDVCVHTAADGRDITNLGGIRATSLSDTTLDLVRALPLGFGLAVADAALRTGADASDLIDRAAEQLTVRGRARVGWVLPRADRLAESPGESISRAGMEVGGFERPELQVVFTYEGFVDRVDFEFPSVGGIGESDGWGKYDLSDPAAAERHLRNEKRREDRLRRHHPRFARWDYGDSCRVTPMCRALVSSGIPQRYPGSPALAATLTRNPRART
;
A
#
# COMPACT_ATOMS: atom_id res chain seq x y z
N MET A 1 0.87 32.13 -7.36
CA MET A 1 1.49 30.78 -7.40
C MET A 1 0.50 29.81 -6.79
N THR A 2 -0.22 29.06 -7.63
CA THR A 2 -1.19 28.07 -7.16
C THR A 2 -0.39 26.91 -6.55
N LEU A 3 -0.38 26.79 -5.23
CA LEU A 3 0.11 25.60 -4.56
C LEU A 3 -0.70 24.42 -5.11
N LEU A 4 -0.07 23.56 -5.92
CA LEU A 4 -0.64 22.27 -6.27
C LEU A 4 -0.87 21.52 -4.95
N ALA A 5 -2.14 21.37 -4.58
CA ALA A 5 -2.50 20.66 -3.38
C ALA A 5 -2.22 19.16 -3.59
N LEU A 6 -1.72 18.49 -2.56
CA LEU A 6 -1.68 17.02 -2.54
C LEU A 6 -3.07 16.50 -2.94
N PRO A 7 -3.18 15.59 -3.93
CA PRO A 7 -4.45 14.97 -4.23
C PRO A 7 -5.04 14.37 -2.94
N THR A 8 -6.25 14.78 -2.60
CA THR A 8 -6.93 14.33 -1.39
C THR A 8 -8.37 13.96 -1.74
N PRO A 9 -8.90 12.87 -1.18
CA PRO A 9 -10.26 12.43 -1.47
C PRO A 9 -11.34 13.42 -0.98
N LEU A 10 -10.98 14.39 -0.12
CA LEU A 10 -11.91 15.40 0.39
C LEU A 10 -11.37 16.81 0.22
N ALA A 11 -12.27 17.75 -0.07
CA ALA A 11 -11.95 19.17 -0.03
C ALA A 11 -11.63 19.62 1.41
N LEU A 12 -10.49 20.32 1.57
CA LEU A 12 -10.10 20.92 2.84
C LEU A 12 -10.65 22.35 2.94
N VAL A 13 -11.29 22.65 4.06
CA VAL A 13 -11.79 24.00 4.39
C VAL A 13 -10.92 24.55 5.51
N THR A 14 -10.22 25.67 5.27
CA THR A 14 -9.49 26.33 6.36
C THR A 14 -10.43 27.24 7.16
N ALA A 15 -10.07 27.54 8.41
CA ALA A 15 -10.85 28.50 9.22
C ALA A 15 -10.91 29.88 8.58
N ALA A 16 -9.90 30.27 7.77
CA ALA A 16 -9.90 31.52 7.03
C ALA A 16 -10.91 31.48 5.88
N ASP A 17 -10.87 30.42 5.05
CA ASP A 17 -11.81 30.24 3.93
C ASP A 17 -13.26 30.19 4.43
N ALA A 18 -13.50 29.45 5.52
CA ALA A 18 -14.83 29.34 6.14
C ALA A 18 -15.35 30.71 6.61
N ARG A 19 -14.47 31.52 7.23
CA ARG A 19 -14.84 32.88 7.68
C ARG A 19 -15.21 33.78 6.49
N LEU A 20 -14.42 33.73 5.41
CA LEU A 20 -14.70 34.49 4.20
C LEU A 20 -16.01 34.07 3.52
N ALA A 21 -16.33 32.78 3.58
CA ALA A 21 -17.55 32.21 3.00
C ALA A 21 -18.78 32.25 3.94
N GLY A 22 -18.66 32.81 5.16
CA GLY A 22 -19.74 32.82 6.16
C GLY A 22 -20.13 31.42 6.66
N ILE A 23 -19.22 30.45 6.61
CA ILE A 23 -19.47 29.05 7.00
C ILE A 23 -19.13 28.82 8.47
N ALA A 24 -20.06 28.31 9.26
CA ALA A 24 -19.84 27.92 10.65
C ALA A 24 -19.20 26.52 10.75
N VAL A 25 -17.88 26.45 10.87
CA VAL A 25 -17.12 25.18 11.01
C VAL A 25 -17.27 24.52 12.39
N SER A 26 -17.90 25.19 13.35
CA SER A 26 -18.25 24.64 14.67
C SER A 26 -19.48 23.72 14.64
N SER A 27 -20.24 23.69 13.53
CA SER A 27 -21.39 22.81 13.37
C SER A 27 -20.99 21.34 13.25
N SER A 28 -21.91 20.41 13.58
CA SER A 28 -21.72 18.97 13.42
C SER A 28 -21.50 18.50 11.98
N ARG A 29 -21.71 19.40 11.00
CA ARG A 29 -21.44 19.16 9.59
C ARG A 29 -19.95 19.01 9.30
N PHE A 30 -19.08 19.60 10.14
CA PHE A 30 -17.64 19.60 9.90
C PHE A 30 -16.89 18.74 10.91
N HIS A 31 -15.89 17.99 10.39
CA HIS A 31 -14.90 17.28 11.19
C HIS A 31 -13.58 18.06 11.17
N ARG A 32 -13.01 18.31 12.35
CA ARG A 32 -11.72 18.97 12.48
C ARG A 32 -10.58 17.95 12.30
N VAL A 33 -9.92 17.99 11.15
CA VAL A 33 -8.77 17.12 10.87
C VAL A 33 -7.51 17.59 11.61
N ARG A 34 -7.30 18.92 11.63
CA ARG A 34 -6.19 19.59 12.32
C ARG A 34 -6.63 20.98 12.77
N SER A 35 -5.89 21.60 13.69
CA SER A 35 -6.19 22.96 14.11
C SER A 35 -6.35 23.89 12.90
N GLY A 36 -7.53 24.50 12.75
CA GLY A 36 -7.87 25.41 11.66
C GLY A 36 -8.11 24.75 10.29
N VAL A 37 -8.17 23.40 10.19
CA VAL A 37 -8.45 22.68 8.94
C VAL A 37 -9.57 21.68 9.16
N TYR A 38 -10.58 21.73 8.32
CA TYR A 38 -11.82 20.99 8.45
C TYR A 38 -12.20 20.30 7.13
N VAL A 39 -13.04 19.28 7.23
CA VAL A 39 -13.66 18.55 6.10
C VAL A 39 -15.14 18.30 6.41
N ASP A 40 -15.92 17.90 5.42
CA ASP A 40 -17.29 17.43 5.65
C ASP A 40 -17.27 16.17 6.54
N ALA A 41 -18.07 16.17 7.60
CA ALA A 41 -18.06 15.12 8.62
C ALA A 41 -18.68 13.80 8.11
N ALA A 42 -19.66 13.85 7.21
CA ALA A 42 -20.27 12.65 6.65
C ALA A 42 -19.29 11.98 5.67
N ALA A 43 -18.71 12.76 4.78
CA ALA A 43 -17.69 12.28 3.84
C ALA A 43 -16.46 11.72 4.57
N TRP A 44 -15.99 12.37 5.64
CA TRP A 44 -14.89 11.85 6.48
C TRP A 44 -15.19 10.46 7.07
N ARG A 45 -16.40 10.24 7.56
CA ARG A 45 -16.81 8.94 8.13
C ARG A 45 -16.83 7.83 7.08
N ALA A 46 -17.17 8.17 5.84
CA ALA A 46 -17.21 7.23 4.72
C ALA A 46 -15.83 6.83 4.20
N LEU A 47 -14.77 7.59 4.51
CA LEU A 47 -13.43 7.29 4.03
C LEU A 47 -12.87 5.99 4.63
N ALA A 48 -12.14 5.25 3.78
CA ALA A 48 -11.27 4.18 4.23
C ALA A 48 -10.13 4.71 5.13
N PRO A 49 -9.55 3.90 6.02
CA PRO A 49 -8.51 4.33 6.94
C PRO A 49 -7.30 4.99 6.26
N TRP A 50 -6.82 4.46 5.13
CA TRP A 50 -5.70 5.05 4.39
C TRP A 50 -6.07 6.41 3.75
N GLN A 51 -7.30 6.57 3.27
CA GLN A 51 -7.79 7.85 2.73
C GLN A 51 -7.87 8.92 3.83
N ARG A 52 -8.25 8.56 5.06
CA ARG A 52 -8.17 9.48 6.20
C ARG A 52 -6.75 9.93 6.47
N TYR A 53 -5.78 9.05 6.30
CA TYR A 53 -4.38 9.41 6.41
C TYR A 53 -3.94 10.40 5.32
N GLU A 54 -4.32 10.20 4.06
CA GLU A 54 -4.07 11.14 2.96
C GLU A 54 -4.61 12.54 3.27
N VAL A 55 -5.86 12.61 3.76
CA VAL A 55 -6.47 13.89 4.19
C VAL A 55 -5.68 14.52 5.34
N ARG A 56 -5.18 13.75 6.29
CA ARG A 56 -4.36 14.25 7.40
C ARG A 56 -3.01 14.80 6.93
N VAL A 57 -2.35 14.15 5.98
CA VAL A 57 -1.11 14.64 5.36
C VAL A 57 -1.37 15.96 4.62
N ALA A 58 -2.43 16.04 3.82
CA ALA A 58 -2.81 17.26 3.12
C ALA A 58 -3.15 18.41 4.10
N ALA A 59 -3.88 18.12 5.18
CA ALA A 59 -4.19 19.09 6.23
C ALA A 59 -2.92 19.57 6.98
N PHE A 60 -1.93 18.72 7.15
CA PHE A 60 -0.63 19.08 7.71
C PHE A 60 0.12 20.07 6.80
N LEU A 61 0.20 19.79 5.51
CA LEU A 61 0.86 20.64 4.53
C LEU A 61 0.22 22.04 4.42
N ARG A 62 -1.10 22.17 4.64
CA ARG A 62 -1.76 23.50 4.72
C ARG A 62 -1.19 24.40 5.82
N ARG A 63 -0.61 23.80 6.85
CA ARG A 63 -0.01 24.53 7.97
C ARG A 63 1.52 24.58 7.90
N HIS A 64 2.13 23.65 7.19
CA HIS A 64 3.58 23.48 7.07
C HIS A 64 3.96 23.23 5.60
N PRO A 65 3.79 24.25 4.71
CA PRO A 65 3.97 24.07 3.27
C PRO A 65 5.41 23.71 2.87
N ASP A 66 6.40 24.12 3.69
CA ASP A 66 7.82 23.90 3.43
C ASP A 66 8.35 22.59 4.02
N ALA A 67 7.50 21.83 4.71
CA ALA A 67 7.91 20.57 5.32
C ALA A 67 8.31 19.54 4.25
N VAL A 68 9.39 18.82 4.51
CA VAL A 68 9.79 17.67 3.68
C VAL A 68 9.10 16.43 4.20
N LEU A 69 8.17 15.86 3.44
CA LEU A 69 7.51 14.61 3.79
C LEU A 69 8.49 13.43 3.74
N SER A 70 8.29 12.42 4.58
CA SER A 70 9.07 11.18 4.59
C SER A 70 8.18 9.97 4.90
N HIS A 71 8.71 8.76 4.78
CA HIS A 71 8.00 7.50 5.09
C HIS A 71 6.58 7.48 4.49
N GLU A 72 5.56 7.13 5.29
CA GLU A 72 4.17 7.05 4.81
C GLU A 72 3.61 8.37 4.30
N SER A 73 4.07 9.50 4.85
CA SER A 73 3.62 10.81 4.33
C SER A 73 4.20 11.10 2.95
N ALA A 74 5.46 10.73 2.69
CA ALA A 74 6.04 10.79 1.35
C ALA A 74 5.41 9.74 0.42
N ALA A 75 5.08 8.55 0.93
CA ALA A 75 4.37 7.52 0.16
C ALA A 75 3.06 8.06 -0.42
N VAL A 76 2.27 8.81 0.35
CA VAL A 76 1.06 9.49 -0.15
C VAL A 76 1.39 10.41 -1.32
N ALA A 77 2.47 11.20 -1.22
CA ALA A 77 2.86 12.13 -2.28
C ALA A 77 3.36 11.41 -3.54
N HIS A 78 3.98 10.24 -3.40
CA HIS A 78 4.44 9.40 -4.50
C HIS A 78 3.36 8.45 -5.08
N GLY A 79 2.16 8.39 -4.49
CA GLY A 79 1.12 7.45 -4.88
C GLY A 79 1.42 6.00 -4.49
N LEU A 80 2.30 5.78 -3.52
CA LEU A 80 2.59 4.46 -2.97
C LEU A 80 1.52 4.03 -1.96
N PRO A 81 1.30 2.71 -1.77
CA PRO A 81 0.28 2.22 -0.87
C PRO A 81 0.56 2.57 0.60
N CYS A 82 -0.48 2.98 1.30
CA CYS A 82 -0.51 3.12 2.75
C CYS A 82 -1.43 2.06 3.35
N PHE A 83 -1.03 1.50 4.49
CA PHE A 83 -1.73 0.38 5.13
C PHE A 83 -2.39 0.86 6.43
N SER A 84 -3.72 0.81 6.47
CA SER A 84 -4.53 1.34 7.56
C SER A 84 -4.41 2.87 7.71
N GLU A 85 -4.96 3.44 8.78
CA GLU A 85 -4.70 4.83 9.14
C GLU A 85 -3.39 4.92 9.92
N THR A 86 -2.32 5.41 9.28
CA THR A 86 -1.02 5.61 9.96
C THR A 86 -1.17 6.61 11.11
N ARG A 87 -0.53 6.31 12.24
CA ARG A 87 -0.68 7.11 13.47
C ARG A 87 -0.17 8.53 13.30
N ASP A 88 1.05 8.66 12.81
CA ASP A 88 1.81 9.91 12.81
C ASP A 88 1.98 10.46 11.38
N ILE A 89 2.08 11.77 11.25
CA ILE A 89 2.62 12.44 10.07
C ILE A 89 4.15 12.32 10.14
N HIS A 90 4.77 11.96 9.05
CA HIS A 90 6.21 11.75 8.97
C HIS A 90 6.87 12.81 8.10
N VAL A 91 7.84 13.52 8.65
CA VAL A 91 8.65 14.53 7.97
C VAL A 91 10.13 14.24 8.16
N PHE A 92 10.95 14.71 7.23
CA PHE A 92 12.41 14.65 7.29
C PHE A 92 12.98 16.03 7.53
N ASP A 93 13.95 16.12 8.43
CA ASP A 93 14.68 17.35 8.75
C ASP A 93 16.17 16.97 8.88
N PRO A 94 17.00 17.34 7.86
CA PRO A 94 18.42 17.00 7.84
C PRO A 94 19.23 17.74 8.91
N ASP A 95 18.74 18.90 9.37
CA ASP A 95 19.47 19.75 10.32
C ASP A 95 19.37 19.29 11.77
N ARG A 96 18.59 18.24 12.03
CA ARG A 96 18.45 17.66 13.35
C ARG A 96 19.51 16.62 13.66
N THR A 97 19.89 16.53 14.92
CA THR A 97 20.81 15.52 15.44
C THR A 97 20.11 14.22 15.87
N ALA A 98 18.79 14.26 16.09
CA ALA A 98 18.01 13.09 16.50
C ALA A 98 16.55 13.17 16.03
N SER A 99 16.02 12.03 15.63
CA SER A 99 14.59 11.89 15.33
C SER A 99 13.74 12.06 16.58
N ARG A 100 12.64 12.82 16.47
CA ARG A 100 11.73 13.10 17.61
C ARG A 100 10.29 13.10 17.17
N ARG A 101 9.40 12.79 18.13
CA ARG A 101 7.95 12.89 17.95
C ARG A 101 7.41 14.10 18.69
N PHE A 102 6.57 14.88 18.01
CA PHE A 102 5.86 16.05 18.53
C PHE A 102 4.36 15.87 18.28
N GLY A 103 3.62 15.48 19.33
CA GLY A 103 2.21 15.15 19.17
C GLY A 103 2.00 14.00 18.19
N ASP A 104 1.37 14.29 17.03
CA ASP A 104 1.12 13.36 15.95
C ASP A 104 2.11 13.52 14.77
N VAL A 105 3.24 14.19 14.97
CA VAL A 105 4.28 14.39 13.95
C VAL A 105 5.58 13.72 14.37
N CYS A 106 6.08 12.79 13.56
CA CYS A 106 7.41 12.23 13.69
C CYS A 106 8.38 12.96 12.76
N VAL A 107 9.35 13.65 13.34
CA VAL A 107 10.44 14.29 12.61
C VAL A 107 11.60 13.31 12.58
N HIS A 108 11.96 12.87 11.38
CA HIS A 108 13.06 11.97 11.12
C HIS A 108 14.32 12.73 10.71
N THR A 109 15.46 12.17 11.02
CA THR A 109 16.76 12.56 10.50
C THR A 109 17.59 11.32 10.23
N ALA A 110 18.60 11.43 9.39
CA ALA A 110 19.55 10.36 9.07
C ALA A 110 20.95 10.95 8.89
N ALA A 111 21.96 10.23 9.36
CA ALA A 111 23.36 10.64 9.23
C ALA A 111 23.87 10.63 7.78
N ASP A 112 23.28 9.76 6.96
CA ASP A 112 23.58 9.57 5.53
C ASP A 112 22.74 10.45 4.58
N GLY A 113 21.94 11.36 5.14
CA GLY A 113 21.05 12.21 4.35
C GLY A 113 19.90 11.44 3.67
N ARG A 114 19.09 12.17 2.95
CA ARG A 114 18.04 11.68 2.03
C ARG A 114 17.94 12.65 0.88
N ASP A 115 17.77 12.12 -0.31
CA ASP A 115 17.48 12.96 -1.47
C ASP A 115 16.07 13.51 -1.37
N ILE A 116 15.93 14.80 -1.69
CA ILE A 116 14.65 15.51 -1.61
C ILE A 116 14.18 15.82 -3.03
N THR A 117 12.96 15.42 -3.34
CA THR A 117 12.29 15.73 -4.60
C THR A 117 11.16 16.71 -4.40
N ASN A 118 10.79 17.42 -5.48
CA ASN A 118 9.62 18.30 -5.52
C ASN A 118 8.54 17.70 -6.41
N LEU A 119 7.43 17.33 -5.82
CA LEU A 119 6.28 16.73 -6.46
C LEU A 119 5.17 17.80 -6.61
N GLY A 120 5.28 18.65 -7.64
CA GLY A 120 4.28 19.69 -7.89
C GLY A 120 4.15 20.72 -6.76
N GLY A 121 5.27 21.12 -6.14
CA GLY A 121 5.31 22.07 -5.00
C GLY A 121 5.33 21.40 -3.63
N ILE A 122 5.20 20.06 -3.55
CA ILE A 122 5.32 19.30 -2.31
C ILE A 122 6.72 18.72 -2.22
N ARG A 123 7.43 19.02 -1.13
CA ARG A 123 8.76 18.47 -0.87
C ARG A 123 8.63 17.12 -0.14
N ALA A 124 9.31 16.12 -0.65
CA ALA A 124 9.33 14.78 -0.06
C ALA A 124 10.73 14.14 -0.22
N THR A 125 11.05 13.15 0.59
CA THR A 125 12.17 12.26 0.28
C THR A 125 11.95 11.60 -1.08
N SER A 126 13.03 11.30 -1.81
CA SER A 126 12.97 10.66 -3.12
C SER A 126 12.16 9.38 -3.10
N LEU A 127 11.71 8.90 -4.27
CA LEU A 127 10.97 7.63 -4.38
C LEU A 127 11.79 6.48 -3.81
N SER A 128 13.10 6.43 -4.10
CA SER A 128 14.01 5.38 -3.63
C SER A 128 14.20 5.45 -2.10
N ASP A 129 14.49 6.63 -1.55
CA ASP A 129 14.65 6.79 -0.10
C ASP A 129 13.35 6.51 0.66
N THR A 130 12.21 6.98 0.15
CA THR A 130 10.88 6.71 0.72
C THR A 130 10.59 5.21 0.75
N THR A 131 10.88 4.51 -0.36
CA THR A 131 10.69 3.06 -0.47
C THR A 131 11.57 2.32 0.54
N LEU A 132 12.86 2.65 0.62
CA LEU A 132 13.80 1.99 1.53
C LEU A 132 13.45 2.26 3.00
N ASP A 133 13.09 3.48 3.35
CA ASP A 133 12.68 3.83 4.72
C ASP A 133 11.42 3.04 5.15
N LEU A 134 10.47 2.84 4.24
CA LEU A 134 9.27 2.04 4.49
C LEU A 134 9.56 0.55 4.55
N VAL A 135 10.38 0.00 3.64
CA VAL A 135 10.82 -1.40 3.68
C VAL A 135 11.54 -1.72 4.99
N ARG A 136 12.35 -0.80 5.51
CA ARG A 136 13.01 -0.95 6.81
C ARG A 136 12.03 -0.95 7.98
N ALA A 137 10.95 -0.17 7.88
CA ALA A 137 10.02 0.08 8.99
C ALA A 137 8.85 -0.91 9.04
N LEU A 138 8.35 -1.35 7.87
CA LEU A 138 7.15 -2.17 7.75
C LEU A 138 7.44 -3.67 7.86
N PRO A 139 6.44 -4.51 8.21
CA PRO A 139 6.50 -5.95 8.03
C PRO A 139 6.75 -6.35 6.58
N LEU A 140 7.30 -7.55 6.37
CA LEU A 140 7.79 -8.01 5.05
C LEU A 140 6.77 -7.87 3.92
N GLY A 141 5.53 -8.30 4.13
CA GLY A 141 4.48 -8.24 3.09
C GLY A 141 4.10 -6.79 2.72
N PHE A 142 4.00 -5.90 3.71
CA PHE A 142 3.74 -4.48 3.46
C PHE A 142 4.95 -3.78 2.83
N GLY A 143 6.18 -4.12 3.27
CA GLY A 143 7.41 -3.63 2.65
C GLY A 143 7.53 -4.08 1.19
N LEU A 144 7.17 -5.33 0.88
CA LEU A 144 7.14 -5.86 -0.47
C LEU A 144 6.13 -5.10 -1.34
N ALA A 145 4.93 -4.85 -0.81
CA ALA A 145 3.90 -4.09 -1.53
C ALA A 145 4.33 -2.64 -1.85
N VAL A 146 5.10 -2.01 -0.96
CA VAL A 146 5.69 -0.69 -1.24
C VAL A 146 6.77 -0.80 -2.33
N ALA A 147 7.66 -1.79 -2.27
CA ALA A 147 8.71 -1.97 -3.26
C ALA A 147 8.15 -2.30 -4.65
N ASP A 148 7.17 -3.21 -4.74
CA ASP A 148 6.48 -3.56 -5.98
C ASP A 148 5.80 -2.32 -6.60
N ALA A 149 5.10 -1.53 -5.78
CA ALA A 149 4.46 -0.30 -6.23
C ALA A 149 5.50 0.75 -6.68
N ALA A 150 6.63 0.89 -6.00
CA ALA A 150 7.70 1.79 -6.41
C ALA A 150 8.26 1.42 -7.79
N LEU A 151 8.48 0.13 -8.05
CA LEU A 151 8.91 -0.36 -9.37
C LEU A 151 7.87 -0.05 -10.47
N ARG A 152 6.57 -0.15 -10.17
CA ARG A 152 5.50 0.25 -11.11
C ARG A 152 5.46 1.77 -11.34
N THR A 153 5.78 2.55 -10.32
CA THR A 153 5.79 4.03 -10.40
C THR A 153 7.04 4.55 -11.13
N GLY A 154 8.02 3.69 -11.38
CA GLY A 154 9.20 4.03 -12.17
C GLY A 154 10.52 4.00 -11.40
N ALA A 155 10.54 3.48 -10.16
CA ALA A 155 11.80 3.18 -9.50
C ALA A 155 12.56 2.09 -10.29
N ASP A 156 13.89 2.20 -10.30
CA ASP A 156 14.76 1.16 -10.84
C ASP A 156 15.21 0.22 -9.71
N ALA A 157 15.22 -1.09 -9.97
CA ALA A 157 15.59 -2.09 -8.98
C ALA A 157 17.08 -2.01 -8.61
N SER A 158 17.96 -1.70 -9.57
CA SER A 158 19.40 -1.50 -9.33
C SER A 158 19.64 -0.27 -8.46
N ASP A 159 18.96 0.85 -8.75
CA ASP A 159 19.07 2.06 -7.94
C ASP A 159 18.64 1.82 -6.48
N LEU A 160 17.57 1.04 -6.27
CA LEU A 160 17.15 0.67 -4.91
C LEU A 160 18.20 -0.16 -4.18
N ILE A 161 18.86 -1.09 -4.87
CA ILE A 161 19.91 -1.94 -4.28
C ILE A 161 21.14 -1.09 -3.95
N ASP A 162 21.60 -0.26 -4.88
CA ASP A 162 22.78 0.60 -4.73
C ASP A 162 22.54 1.61 -3.60
N ARG A 163 21.39 2.28 -3.61
CA ARG A 163 21.00 3.21 -2.55
C ARG A 163 20.89 2.52 -1.17
N ALA A 164 20.39 1.29 -1.12
CA ALA A 164 20.33 0.53 0.13
C ALA A 164 21.73 0.16 0.66
N ALA A 165 22.70 -0.08 -0.23
CA ALA A 165 24.09 -0.37 0.13
C ALA A 165 24.83 0.88 0.65
N GLU A 166 24.55 2.06 0.10
CA GLU A 166 25.10 3.35 0.52
C GLU A 166 24.60 3.79 1.89
N GLN A 167 23.38 3.42 2.27
CA GLN A 167 22.78 3.84 3.53
C GLN A 167 23.49 3.24 4.74
N LEU A 168 23.96 4.11 5.65
CA LEU A 168 24.63 3.72 6.91
C LEU A 168 23.68 3.05 7.90
N THR A 169 22.37 3.29 7.77
CA THR A 169 21.35 2.75 8.67
C THR A 169 21.34 1.23 8.68
N VAL A 170 21.66 0.62 9.83
CA VAL A 170 21.62 -0.84 10.04
C VAL A 170 20.23 -1.36 10.42
N ARG A 171 19.38 -0.49 10.98
CA ARG A 171 18.02 -0.86 11.38
C ARG A 171 17.20 -1.30 10.16
N GLY A 172 16.58 -2.48 10.24
CA GLY A 172 15.77 -3.04 9.17
C GLY A 172 16.55 -3.57 7.96
N ARG A 173 17.90 -3.66 8.02
CA ARG A 173 18.73 -4.19 6.93
C ARG A 173 18.30 -5.60 6.48
N ALA A 174 17.94 -6.47 7.43
CA ALA A 174 17.45 -7.81 7.10
C ALA A 174 16.14 -7.78 6.29
N ARG A 175 15.24 -6.82 6.55
CA ARG A 175 14.01 -6.64 5.76
C ARG A 175 14.33 -6.18 4.35
N VAL A 176 15.23 -5.22 4.19
CA VAL A 176 15.69 -4.78 2.86
C VAL A 176 16.28 -5.94 2.07
N GLY A 177 17.19 -6.72 2.67
CA GLY A 177 17.80 -7.90 2.05
C GLY A 177 16.79 -9.01 1.72
N TRP A 178 15.66 -9.08 2.42
CA TRP A 178 14.59 -10.01 2.08
C TRP A 178 13.68 -9.46 0.97
N VAL A 179 13.30 -8.18 1.04
CA VAL A 179 12.30 -7.55 0.16
C VAL A 179 12.85 -7.28 -1.24
N LEU A 180 14.01 -6.59 -1.34
CA LEU A 180 14.47 -6.11 -2.65
C LEU A 180 14.68 -7.22 -3.70
N PRO A 181 15.27 -8.40 -3.37
CA PRO A 181 15.38 -9.49 -4.35
C PRO A 181 14.04 -10.11 -4.79
N ARG A 182 12.96 -9.77 -4.09
CA ARG A 182 11.60 -10.28 -4.32
C ARG A 182 10.68 -9.26 -4.96
N ALA A 183 11.10 -8.01 -5.01
CA ALA A 183 10.30 -6.95 -5.60
C ALA A 183 10.06 -7.21 -7.10
N ASP A 184 8.80 -7.00 -7.52
CA ASP A 184 8.36 -7.32 -8.87
C ASP A 184 7.26 -6.35 -9.31
N ARG A 185 7.50 -5.66 -10.42
CA ARG A 185 6.54 -4.70 -10.99
C ARG A 185 5.25 -5.31 -11.49
N LEU A 186 5.23 -6.64 -11.70
CA LEU A 186 4.04 -7.35 -12.18
C LEU A 186 2.96 -7.50 -11.08
N ALA A 187 3.31 -7.40 -9.80
CA ALA A 187 2.28 -7.38 -8.75
C ALA A 187 1.49 -6.05 -8.81
N GLU A 188 0.22 -6.10 -9.18
CA GLU A 188 -0.60 -4.92 -9.50
C GLU A 188 -1.29 -4.31 -8.28
N SER A 189 -1.40 -5.05 -7.19
CA SER A 189 -2.08 -4.61 -5.97
C SER A 189 -1.29 -4.92 -4.70
N PRO A 190 -1.54 -4.19 -3.60
CA PRO A 190 -0.97 -4.54 -2.30
C PRO A 190 -1.38 -5.94 -1.83
N GLY A 191 -2.59 -6.41 -2.18
CA GLY A 191 -3.08 -7.75 -1.86
C GLY A 191 -2.23 -8.83 -2.50
N GLU A 192 -1.88 -8.67 -3.77
CA GLU A 192 -0.99 -9.59 -4.48
C GLU A 192 0.40 -9.65 -3.84
N SER A 193 1.02 -8.49 -3.56
CA SER A 193 2.34 -8.43 -2.94
C SER A 193 2.38 -9.08 -1.56
N ILE A 194 1.36 -8.82 -0.72
CA ILE A 194 1.23 -9.43 0.61
C ILE A 194 0.99 -10.94 0.48
N SER A 195 0.18 -11.39 -0.50
CA SER A 195 -0.04 -12.79 -0.81
C SER A 195 1.26 -13.50 -1.18
N ARG A 196 2.08 -12.90 -2.05
CA ARG A 196 3.41 -13.44 -2.42
C ARG A 196 4.30 -13.65 -1.20
N ALA A 197 4.38 -12.65 -0.33
CA ALA A 197 5.13 -12.78 0.91
C ALA A 197 4.57 -13.90 1.80
N GLY A 198 3.25 -13.98 1.92
CA GLY A 198 2.54 -15.01 2.67
C GLY A 198 2.73 -16.41 2.11
N MET A 199 2.73 -16.57 0.79
CA MET A 199 2.99 -17.85 0.10
C MET A 199 4.41 -18.35 0.38
N GLU A 200 5.42 -17.49 0.21
CA GLU A 200 6.79 -17.89 0.47
C GLU A 200 7.01 -18.26 1.93
N VAL A 201 6.49 -17.44 2.86
CA VAL A 201 6.57 -17.71 4.30
C VAL A 201 5.77 -18.95 4.69
N GLY A 202 4.68 -19.24 3.97
CA GLY A 202 3.85 -20.45 4.10
C GLY A 202 4.48 -21.69 3.50
N GLY A 203 5.63 -21.59 2.79
CA GLY A 203 6.33 -22.72 2.21
C GLY A 203 5.80 -23.16 0.83
N PHE A 204 5.10 -22.30 0.12
CA PHE A 204 4.71 -22.53 -1.27
C PHE A 204 5.83 -22.16 -2.23
N GLU A 205 5.81 -22.69 -3.45
CA GLU A 205 6.68 -22.22 -4.51
C GLU A 205 6.39 -20.76 -4.85
N ARG A 206 7.37 -20.07 -5.41
CA ARG A 206 7.17 -18.71 -5.94
C ARG A 206 6.27 -18.80 -7.17
N PRO A 207 5.09 -18.17 -7.17
CA PRO A 207 4.23 -18.18 -8.33
C PRO A 207 4.77 -17.27 -9.45
N GLU A 208 4.39 -17.57 -10.69
CA GLU A 208 4.45 -16.63 -11.79
C GLU A 208 3.28 -15.64 -11.70
N LEU A 209 3.53 -14.38 -12.09
CA LEU A 209 2.56 -13.29 -11.93
C LEU A 209 1.93 -12.90 -13.25
N GLN A 210 0.65 -12.52 -13.20
CA GLN A 210 -0.09 -11.94 -14.32
C GLN A 210 -0.03 -12.79 -15.58
N VAL A 211 -0.11 -14.12 -15.42
CA VAL A 211 -0.04 -15.08 -16.52
C VAL A 211 -1.30 -15.01 -17.36
N VAL A 212 -1.12 -15.04 -18.67
CA VAL A 212 -2.20 -14.95 -19.65
C VAL A 212 -2.48 -16.32 -20.26
N PHE A 213 -3.72 -16.76 -20.20
CA PHE A 213 -4.20 -17.97 -20.83
C PHE A 213 -5.20 -17.65 -21.94
N THR A 214 -5.21 -18.48 -22.99
CA THR A 214 -6.20 -18.37 -24.06
C THR A 214 -6.95 -19.68 -24.17
N TYR A 215 -8.23 -19.68 -23.75
CA TYR A 215 -9.11 -20.83 -23.78
C TYR A 215 -10.46 -20.48 -24.41
N GLU A 216 -10.99 -21.38 -25.22
CA GLU A 216 -12.33 -21.24 -25.82
C GLU A 216 -12.53 -19.91 -26.59
N GLY A 217 -11.44 -19.36 -27.15
CA GLY A 217 -11.46 -18.06 -27.86
C GLY A 217 -11.43 -16.82 -26.95
N PHE A 218 -11.28 -17.00 -25.63
CA PHE A 218 -11.15 -15.91 -24.66
C PHE A 218 -9.72 -15.82 -24.13
N VAL A 219 -9.31 -14.59 -23.82
CA VAL A 219 -8.03 -14.29 -23.18
C VAL A 219 -8.31 -13.93 -21.72
N ASP A 220 -7.75 -14.71 -20.78
CA ASP A 220 -7.88 -14.52 -19.35
C ASP A 220 -6.50 -14.29 -18.73
N ARG A 221 -6.38 -13.32 -17.86
CA ARG A 221 -5.16 -13.06 -17.08
C ARG A 221 -5.42 -13.38 -15.62
N VAL A 222 -4.50 -14.11 -14.98
CA VAL A 222 -4.59 -14.53 -13.58
C VAL A 222 -3.50 -13.88 -12.74
N ASP A 223 -3.77 -13.64 -11.46
CA ASP A 223 -2.81 -12.98 -10.57
C ASP A 223 -1.58 -13.87 -10.33
N PHE A 224 -1.80 -15.17 -10.15
CA PHE A 224 -0.76 -16.15 -9.81
C PHE A 224 -0.94 -17.45 -10.57
N GLU A 225 0.16 -17.98 -11.11
CA GLU A 225 0.26 -19.38 -11.55
C GLU A 225 1.31 -20.09 -10.72
N PHE A 226 1.02 -21.35 -10.37
CA PHE A 226 1.95 -22.28 -9.72
C PHE A 226 2.41 -23.33 -10.74
N PRO A 227 3.54 -23.10 -11.44
CA PRO A 227 3.93 -23.88 -12.63
C PRO A 227 4.11 -25.38 -12.34
N SER A 228 4.61 -25.72 -11.14
CA SER A 228 4.87 -27.13 -10.78
C SER A 228 3.62 -28.01 -10.77
N VAL A 229 2.42 -27.42 -10.68
CA VAL A 229 1.15 -28.15 -10.59
C VAL A 229 0.06 -27.59 -11.52
N GLY A 230 0.37 -26.56 -12.32
CA GLY A 230 -0.60 -25.86 -13.17
C GLY A 230 -1.76 -25.27 -12.36
N GLY A 231 -1.48 -24.83 -11.13
CA GLY A 231 -2.46 -24.24 -10.23
C GLY A 231 -2.60 -22.75 -10.43
N ILE A 232 -3.79 -22.21 -10.18
CA ILE A 232 -4.10 -20.77 -10.24
C ILE A 232 -4.46 -20.26 -8.86
N GLY A 233 -3.98 -19.05 -8.54
CA GLY A 233 -4.36 -18.27 -7.38
C GLY A 233 -4.88 -16.88 -7.76
N GLU A 234 -5.94 -16.42 -7.10
CA GLU A 234 -6.49 -15.08 -7.28
C GLU A 234 -6.69 -14.36 -5.95
N SER A 235 -6.21 -13.12 -5.88
CA SER A 235 -6.34 -12.25 -4.72
C SER A 235 -7.44 -11.22 -4.97
N ASP A 236 -8.59 -11.38 -4.31
CA ASP A 236 -9.69 -10.44 -4.42
C ASP A 236 -9.37 -9.11 -3.77
N GLY A 237 -9.36 -8.05 -4.57
CA GLY A 237 -9.21 -6.68 -4.07
C GLY A 237 -10.47 -6.17 -3.38
N TRP A 238 -10.32 -5.35 -2.35
CA TRP A 238 -11.42 -4.60 -1.74
C TRP A 238 -11.96 -3.56 -2.73
N GLY A 239 -13.28 -3.51 -2.93
CA GLY A 239 -13.95 -2.37 -3.57
C GLY A 239 -14.06 -2.42 -5.09
N LYS A 240 -13.99 -3.58 -5.74
CA LYS A 240 -14.17 -3.70 -7.21
C LYS A 240 -15.61 -3.47 -7.69
N TYR A 241 -16.58 -3.22 -6.80
CA TYR A 241 -17.98 -3.08 -7.18
C TYR A 241 -18.45 -1.64 -6.98
N ASP A 242 -18.63 -0.91 -8.08
CA ASP A 242 -19.45 0.29 -8.08
C ASP A 242 -20.93 -0.17 -8.06
N LEU A 243 -21.56 -0.03 -6.89
CA LEU A 243 -22.96 -0.40 -6.67
C LEU A 243 -23.94 0.67 -7.20
N SER A 244 -23.46 1.72 -7.84
CA SER A 244 -24.29 2.80 -8.36
C SER A 244 -25.14 2.37 -9.58
N ASP A 245 -24.69 1.34 -10.33
CA ASP A 245 -25.45 0.70 -11.42
C ASP A 245 -25.65 -0.80 -11.16
N PRO A 246 -26.79 -1.24 -10.58
CA PRO A 246 -27.06 -2.64 -10.31
C PRO A 246 -26.99 -3.55 -11.54
N ALA A 247 -27.37 -3.07 -12.74
CA ALA A 247 -27.34 -3.85 -13.95
C ALA A 247 -25.90 -4.06 -14.46
N ALA A 248 -25.05 -3.05 -14.32
CA ALA A 248 -23.61 -3.18 -14.62
C ALA A 248 -22.93 -4.13 -13.63
N ALA A 249 -23.26 -4.04 -12.34
CA ALA A 249 -22.74 -4.93 -11.31
C ALA A 249 -23.13 -6.40 -11.57
N GLU A 250 -24.39 -6.66 -11.97
CA GLU A 250 -24.85 -8.01 -12.31
C GLU A 250 -24.14 -8.56 -13.55
N ARG A 251 -23.98 -7.76 -14.62
CA ARG A 251 -23.21 -8.17 -15.81
C ARG A 251 -21.76 -8.51 -15.46
N HIS A 252 -21.14 -7.69 -14.63
CA HIS A 252 -19.76 -7.93 -14.18
C HIS A 252 -19.64 -9.26 -13.43
N LEU A 253 -20.51 -9.50 -12.45
CA LEU A 253 -20.55 -10.76 -11.68
C LEU A 253 -20.75 -12.00 -12.58
N ARG A 254 -21.64 -11.91 -13.58
CA ARG A 254 -21.86 -13.00 -14.54
C ARG A 254 -20.60 -13.26 -15.39
N ASN A 255 -19.91 -12.20 -15.82
CA ASN A 255 -18.70 -12.33 -16.62
C ASN A 255 -17.56 -12.93 -15.81
N GLU A 256 -17.37 -12.46 -14.56
CA GLU A 256 -16.39 -13.02 -13.64
C GLU A 256 -16.66 -14.51 -13.37
N LYS A 257 -17.91 -14.89 -13.11
CA LYS A 257 -18.26 -16.28 -12.92
C LYS A 257 -17.96 -17.13 -14.16
N ARG A 258 -18.31 -16.66 -15.37
CA ARG A 258 -17.99 -17.38 -16.61
C ARG A 258 -16.48 -17.51 -16.82
N ARG A 259 -15.71 -16.46 -16.49
CA ARG A 259 -14.25 -16.47 -16.53
C ARG A 259 -13.70 -17.52 -15.56
N GLU A 260 -14.12 -17.49 -14.30
CA GLU A 260 -13.72 -18.48 -13.31
C GLU A 260 -14.09 -19.91 -13.70
N ASP A 261 -15.32 -20.15 -14.17
CA ASP A 261 -15.76 -21.46 -14.62
C ASP A 261 -14.90 -21.99 -15.79
N ARG A 262 -14.50 -21.11 -16.74
CA ARG A 262 -13.60 -21.45 -17.83
C ARG A 262 -12.22 -21.83 -17.32
N LEU A 263 -11.62 -20.99 -16.46
CA LEU A 263 -10.30 -21.25 -15.87
C LEU A 263 -10.30 -22.57 -15.09
N ARG A 264 -11.33 -22.87 -14.28
CA ARG A 264 -11.46 -24.11 -13.51
C ARG A 264 -11.60 -25.37 -14.39
N ARG A 265 -12.15 -25.26 -15.61
CA ARG A 265 -12.18 -26.40 -16.54
C ARG A 265 -10.79 -26.82 -17.00
N HIS A 266 -9.89 -25.86 -17.17
CA HIS A 266 -8.52 -26.10 -17.65
C HIS A 266 -7.51 -26.21 -16.48
N HIS A 267 -7.80 -25.56 -15.36
CA HIS A 267 -6.98 -25.57 -14.15
C HIS A 267 -7.83 -25.99 -12.94
N PRO A 268 -7.95 -27.28 -12.65
CA PRO A 268 -8.77 -27.75 -11.53
C PRO A 268 -8.24 -27.33 -10.17
N ARG A 269 -6.93 -26.98 -10.08
CA ARG A 269 -6.32 -26.39 -8.88
C ARG A 269 -6.46 -24.87 -8.93
N PHE A 270 -7.57 -24.36 -8.43
CA PHE A 270 -7.91 -22.95 -8.45
C PHE A 270 -8.25 -22.47 -7.03
N ALA A 271 -7.43 -21.61 -6.49
CA ALA A 271 -7.60 -21.00 -5.17
C ALA A 271 -7.98 -19.52 -5.29
N ARG A 272 -8.83 -19.03 -4.38
CA ARG A 272 -9.23 -17.63 -4.29
C ARG A 272 -9.29 -17.21 -2.82
N TRP A 273 -8.87 -16.00 -2.52
CA TRP A 273 -8.87 -15.44 -1.17
C TRP A 273 -8.97 -13.90 -1.21
N ASP A 274 -9.39 -13.32 -0.11
CA ASP A 274 -9.48 -11.87 0.02
C ASP A 274 -8.19 -11.24 0.63
N TYR A 275 -8.15 -9.90 0.62
CA TYR A 275 -7.05 -9.13 1.21
C TYR A 275 -6.83 -9.45 2.70
N GLY A 276 -7.91 -9.66 3.46
CA GLY A 276 -7.82 -10.02 4.88
C GLY A 276 -7.19 -11.40 5.09
N ASP A 277 -7.48 -12.35 4.21
CA ASP A 277 -6.88 -13.69 4.22
C ASP A 277 -5.38 -13.63 3.89
N SER A 278 -4.98 -12.77 2.94
CA SER A 278 -3.57 -12.50 2.64
C SER A 278 -2.82 -11.98 3.86
N CYS A 279 -3.40 -10.99 4.56
CA CYS A 279 -2.80 -10.43 5.78
C CYS A 279 -2.72 -11.44 6.92
N ARG A 280 -3.68 -12.35 7.05
CA ARG A 280 -3.68 -13.40 8.08
C ARG A 280 -2.82 -14.62 7.73
N VAL A 281 -2.39 -14.75 6.50
CA VAL A 281 -1.57 -15.84 5.94
C VAL A 281 -2.25 -17.22 6.02
N THR A 282 -2.61 -17.68 7.22
CA THR A 282 -3.18 -19.04 7.44
C THR A 282 -4.43 -19.30 6.62
N PRO A 283 -5.45 -18.43 6.51
CA PRO A 283 -6.61 -18.70 5.66
C PRO A 283 -6.23 -18.83 4.17
N MET A 284 -5.38 -17.95 3.66
CA MET A 284 -4.86 -18.04 2.29
C MET A 284 -4.11 -19.37 2.05
N CYS A 285 -3.21 -19.76 2.96
CA CYS A 285 -2.50 -21.03 2.86
C CYS A 285 -3.47 -22.24 2.86
N ARG A 286 -4.54 -22.20 3.67
CA ARG A 286 -5.58 -23.23 3.66
C ARG A 286 -6.32 -23.28 2.32
N ALA A 287 -6.66 -22.12 1.74
CA ALA A 287 -7.31 -22.06 0.43
C ALA A 287 -6.43 -22.72 -0.65
N LEU A 288 -5.13 -22.43 -0.67
CA LEU A 288 -4.17 -23.02 -1.59
C LEU A 288 -4.11 -24.56 -1.42
N VAL A 289 -3.90 -25.04 -0.19
CA VAL A 289 -3.81 -26.48 0.08
C VAL A 289 -5.13 -27.19 -0.26
N SER A 290 -6.28 -26.62 0.10
CA SER A 290 -7.61 -27.22 -0.20
C SER A 290 -7.88 -27.29 -1.70
N SER A 291 -7.25 -26.43 -2.49
CA SER A 291 -7.34 -26.42 -3.96
C SER A 291 -6.31 -27.36 -4.61
N GLY A 292 -5.51 -28.10 -3.82
CA GLY A 292 -4.51 -29.05 -4.32
C GLY A 292 -3.18 -28.39 -4.72
N ILE A 293 -2.91 -27.15 -4.30
CA ILE A 293 -1.61 -26.49 -4.45
C ILE A 293 -0.78 -26.83 -3.21
N PRO A 294 0.32 -27.60 -3.33
CA PRO A 294 1.04 -28.12 -2.18
C PRO A 294 2.03 -27.14 -1.60
N GLN A 295 2.25 -27.21 -0.30
CA GLN A 295 3.45 -26.65 0.31
C GLN A 295 4.67 -27.47 -0.13
N ARG A 296 5.71 -26.80 -0.64
CA ARG A 296 6.94 -27.40 -1.16
C ARG A 296 8.09 -27.36 -0.17
N TYR A 297 8.05 -26.39 0.75
CA TYR A 297 9.12 -26.09 1.68
C TYR A 297 8.56 -25.99 3.11
N PRO A 298 9.41 -26.11 4.12
CA PRO A 298 9.01 -25.80 5.47
C PRO A 298 8.56 -24.35 5.57
N GLY A 299 7.37 -24.11 6.11
CA GLY A 299 6.89 -22.76 6.40
C GLY A 299 7.63 -22.14 7.59
N SER A 300 7.55 -20.82 7.72
CA SER A 300 8.11 -20.06 8.84
C SER A 300 7.01 -19.38 9.66
N PRO A 301 6.45 -20.04 10.70
CA PRO A 301 5.41 -19.44 11.54
C PRO A 301 5.81 -18.12 12.19
N ALA A 302 7.10 -17.99 12.54
CA ALA A 302 7.62 -16.76 13.12
C ALA A 302 7.55 -15.57 12.15
N LEU A 303 7.89 -15.77 10.88
CA LEU A 303 7.74 -14.74 9.85
C LEU A 303 6.26 -14.50 9.52
N ALA A 304 5.43 -15.54 9.43
CA ALA A 304 4.00 -15.41 9.20
C ALA A 304 3.33 -14.51 10.25
N ALA A 305 3.68 -14.65 11.52
CA ALA A 305 3.17 -13.81 12.60
C ALA A 305 3.51 -12.32 12.43
N THR A 306 4.58 -11.98 11.69
CA THR A 306 4.96 -10.59 11.43
C THR A 306 4.11 -9.92 10.34
N LEU A 307 3.42 -10.68 9.49
CA LEU A 307 2.65 -10.16 8.37
C LEU A 307 1.25 -9.67 8.76
N THR A 308 0.76 -10.08 9.93
CA THR A 308 -0.64 -9.89 10.32
C THR A 308 -0.98 -8.47 10.78
N ARG A 309 -0.01 -7.63 11.10
CA ARG A 309 -0.24 -6.32 11.72
C ARG A 309 0.75 -5.26 11.23
N ASN A 310 0.24 -4.10 10.83
CA ASN A 310 1.05 -2.91 10.66
C ASN A 310 1.26 -2.22 12.03
N PRO A 311 2.48 -2.22 12.60
CA PRO A 311 2.75 -1.62 13.91
C PRO A 311 2.65 -0.09 13.92
N ARG A 312 2.56 0.55 12.75
CA ARG A 312 2.48 2.01 12.59
C ARG A 312 1.04 2.51 12.41
N ALA A 313 0.05 1.60 12.33
CA ALA A 313 -1.35 1.94 12.27
C ALA A 313 -1.86 2.56 13.58
N ARG A 314 -2.87 3.42 13.48
CA ARG A 314 -3.67 3.83 14.65
C ARG A 314 -4.45 2.62 15.16
N THR A 315 -4.44 2.44 16.45
CA THR A 315 -5.27 1.47 17.17
C THR A 315 -6.59 2.12 17.56
#